data_0b8a47cae4df66a7960e5cb0def349b4
#
_entry.id   0b8a47cae4df66a7960e5cb0def349b4
#
_cell.length_a   1.000
_cell.length_b   1.000
_cell.length_c   1.000
_cell.angle_alpha   90.00
_cell.angle_beta   90.00
_cell.angle_gamma   90.00
#
_symmetry.space_group_name_H-M   'P 1'
#
loop_
_entity.id
_entity.type
_entity.pdbx_description
1 polymer ?
#
loop_
_entity_poly.entity_id
_entity_poly.type
_entity_poly.pdbx_seq_one_letter_code
_entity_poly.pdbx_strand_id
1 'polypeptide(L)' 'MEEAIVTGLAYAGAGLACTGMGGAAIGVGHVVGNYLSGALRNPSAAAGQMATMFIGIAFAEALGIFSFLVALLLMFAV' A
#
# COMPACT_ATOMS: atom_id res chain seq x y z
N MET A 1 2.63 -33.06 11.77
CA MET A 1 2.26 -31.95 12.67
C MET A 1 3.13 -30.72 12.45
N GLU A 2 4.43 -30.89 12.38
CA GLU A 2 5.36 -29.78 12.17
C GLU A 2 5.07 -29.03 10.85
N GLU A 3 4.85 -29.78 9.78
CA GLU A 3 4.48 -29.18 8.48
C GLU A 3 3.19 -28.39 8.55
N ALA A 4 2.20 -28.88 9.29
CA ALA A 4 0.93 -28.18 9.44
C ALA A 4 1.10 -26.89 10.22
N ILE A 5 1.97 -26.88 11.23
CA ILE A 5 2.27 -25.68 12.01
C ILE A 5 2.97 -24.64 11.13
N VAL A 6 3.98 -25.06 10.36
CA VAL A 6 4.70 -24.17 9.45
C VAL A 6 3.76 -23.58 8.41
N THR A 7 2.91 -24.39 7.80
CA THR A 7 1.94 -23.94 6.83
C THR A 7 0.95 -22.95 7.44
N GLY A 8 0.45 -23.24 8.64
CA GLY A 8 -0.46 -22.34 9.34
C GLY A 8 0.17 -20.99 9.66
N LEU A 9 1.42 -21.00 10.13
CA LEU A 9 2.15 -19.76 10.40
C LEU A 9 2.43 -18.97 9.13
N ALA A 10 2.73 -19.65 8.02
CA ALA A 10 2.95 -18.99 6.75
C ALA A 10 1.67 -18.28 6.27
N TYR A 11 0.53 -18.93 6.39
CA TYR A 11 -0.75 -18.31 6.02
C TYR A 11 -1.12 -17.16 6.95
N ALA A 12 -0.87 -17.30 8.24
CA ALA A 12 -1.07 -16.21 9.19
C ALA A 12 -0.17 -15.02 8.86
N GLY A 13 1.10 -15.29 8.53
CA GLY A 13 2.04 -14.26 8.12
C GLY A 13 1.60 -13.57 6.82
N ALA A 14 1.06 -14.34 5.87
CA ALA A 14 0.52 -13.77 4.62
C ALA A 14 -0.64 -12.82 4.92
N GLY A 15 -1.54 -13.21 5.80
CA GLY A 15 -2.64 -12.35 6.23
C GLY A 15 -2.16 -11.07 6.90
N LEU A 16 -1.15 -11.17 7.77
CA LEU A 16 -0.54 -10.00 8.41
C LEU A 16 0.17 -9.11 7.38
N ALA A 17 0.84 -9.68 6.39
CA ALA A 17 1.46 -8.91 5.31
C ALA A 17 0.41 -8.12 4.54
N CYS A 18 -0.77 -8.66 4.33
CA CYS A 18 -1.86 -7.97 3.64
C CYS A 18 -2.32 -6.70 4.38
N THR A 19 -2.10 -6.59 5.68
CA THR A 19 -2.40 -5.35 6.41
C THR A 19 -1.56 -4.18 5.91
N GLY A 20 -0.36 -4.47 5.38
CA GLY A 20 0.47 -3.45 4.73
C GLY A 20 -0.19 -2.84 3.50
N MET A 21 -0.95 -3.65 2.75
CA MET A 21 -1.72 -3.15 1.61
C MET A 21 -2.81 -2.18 2.08
N GLY A 22 -3.47 -2.49 3.19
CA GLY A 22 -4.45 -1.59 3.80
C GLY A 22 -3.82 -0.27 4.22
N GLY A 23 -2.63 -0.31 4.82
CA GLY A 23 -1.88 0.89 5.17
C GLY A 23 -1.52 1.72 3.95
N ALA A 24 -1.06 1.07 2.88
CA ALA A 24 -0.76 1.75 1.63
C ALA A 24 -2.01 2.40 1.04
N ALA A 25 -3.15 1.71 1.08
CA ALA A 25 -4.41 2.26 0.58
C ALA A 25 -4.82 3.51 1.34
N ILE A 26 -4.67 3.51 2.67
CA ILE A 26 -4.93 4.68 3.51
C ILE A 26 -3.98 5.81 3.11
N GLY A 27 -2.69 5.50 2.93
CA GLY A 27 -1.69 6.49 2.53
C GLY A 27 -2.03 7.15 1.20
N VAL A 28 -2.39 6.35 0.20
CA VAL A 28 -2.82 6.86 -1.10
C VAL A 28 -4.07 7.74 -0.94
N GLY A 29 -5.04 7.30 -0.15
CA GLY A 29 -6.24 8.07 0.14
C GLY A 29 -5.92 9.43 0.76
N HIS A 30 -4.97 9.48 1.69
CA HIS A 30 -4.51 10.73 2.31
C HIS A 30 -3.89 11.67 1.28
N VAL A 31 -3.00 11.16 0.44
CA VAL A 31 -2.33 11.97 -0.59
C VAL A 31 -3.37 12.56 -1.54
N VAL A 32 -4.26 11.73 -2.07
CA VAL A 32 -5.27 12.16 -3.03
C VAL A 32 -6.27 13.12 -2.37
N GLY A 33 -6.74 12.79 -1.17
CA GLY A 33 -7.69 13.63 -0.45
C GLY A 33 -7.13 15.01 -0.14
N ASN A 34 -5.88 15.07 0.34
CA ASN A 34 -5.23 16.34 0.60
C ASN A 34 -4.97 17.14 -0.67
N TYR A 35 -4.60 16.47 -1.75
CA TYR A 35 -4.44 17.14 -3.04
C TYR A 35 -5.76 17.76 -3.51
N LEU A 36 -6.84 16.99 -3.47
CA LEU A 36 -8.15 17.48 -3.89
C LEU A 36 -8.62 18.67 -3.06
N SER A 37 -8.46 18.60 -1.74
CA SER A 37 -8.78 19.72 -0.87
C SER A 37 -8.01 20.98 -1.24
N GLY A 38 -6.71 20.85 -1.47
CA GLY A 38 -5.87 21.97 -1.86
C GLY A 38 -6.21 22.51 -3.24
N ALA A 39 -6.47 21.61 -4.19
CA ALA A 39 -6.81 21.97 -5.56
C ALA A 39 -8.12 22.78 -5.64
N LEU A 40 -9.11 22.39 -4.83
CA LEU A 40 -10.37 23.12 -4.77
C LEU A 40 -10.22 24.52 -4.17
N ARG A 41 -9.27 24.70 -3.27
CA ARG A 41 -8.99 25.99 -2.64
C ARG A 41 -8.11 26.88 -3.52
N ASN A 42 -7.23 26.29 -4.31
CA ASN A 42 -6.28 27.02 -5.15
C ASN A 42 -6.12 26.31 -6.50
N PRO A 43 -7.12 26.42 -7.38
CA PRO A 43 -7.09 25.73 -8.67
C PRO A 43 -5.90 26.14 -9.54
N SER A 44 -5.40 27.36 -9.41
CA SER A 44 -4.27 27.83 -10.22
C SER A 44 -2.96 27.11 -9.90
N ALA A 45 -2.82 26.55 -8.69
CA ALA A 45 -1.64 25.81 -8.29
C ALA A 45 -1.79 24.30 -8.53
N ALA A 46 -3.01 23.80 -8.76
CA ALA A 46 -3.31 22.38 -8.79
C ALA A 46 -2.51 21.63 -9.86
N ALA A 47 -2.46 22.15 -11.08
CA ALA A 47 -1.76 21.49 -12.18
C ALA A 47 -0.26 21.36 -11.91
N GLY A 48 0.35 22.37 -11.27
CA GLY A 48 1.77 22.37 -10.95
C GLY A 48 2.15 21.36 -9.86
N GLN A 49 1.20 20.91 -9.06
CA GLN A 49 1.44 19.96 -7.96
C GLN A 49 1.04 18.52 -8.31
N MET A 50 0.47 18.30 -9.49
CA MET A 50 -0.03 16.99 -9.87
C MET A 50 1.10 15.94 -9.94
N ALA A 51 2.26 16.29 -10.48
CA ALA A 51 3.40 15.40 -10.54
C ALA A 51 3.88 15.00 -9.15
N THR A 52 3.92 15.94 -8.22
CA THR A 52 4.30 15.67 -6.82
C THR A 52 3.30 14.71 -6.17
N MET A 53 2.01 14.90 -6.45
CA MET A 53 0.97 13.99 -5.96
C MET A 53 1.20 12.57 -6.46
N PHE A 54 1.48 12.38 -7.75
CA PHE A 54 1.72 11.06 -8.32
C PHE A 54 2.98 10.41 -7.75
N ILE A 55 4.02 11.18 -7.46
CA ILE A 55 5.21 10.66 -6.78
C ILE A 55 4.85 10.13 -5.40
N GLY A 56 4.06 10.88 -4.64
CA GLY A 56 3.60 10.45 -3.32
C GLY A 56 2.77 9.16 -3.38
N ILE A 57 1.87 9.07 -4.36
CA ILE A 57 1.07 7.86 -4.60
C ILE A 57 1.99 6.68 -4.93
N ALA A 58 2.98 6.88 -5.80
CA ALA A 58 3.89 5.81 -6.21
C ALA A 58 4.67 5.25 -5.03
N PHE A 59 5.18 6.09 -4.13
CA PHE A 59 5.89 5.62 -2.94
C PHE A 59 4.96 4.87 -1.98
N ALA A 60 3.77 5.37 -1.75
CA ALA A 60 2.80 4.71 -0.87
C ALA A 60 2.39 3.35 -1.44
N GLU A 61 2.13 3.28 -2.75
CA GLU A 61 1.72 2.07 -3.41
C GLU A 61 2.84 1.03 -3.48
N ALA A 62 4.10 1.48 -3.64
CA ALA A 62 5.25 0.56 -3.66
C ALA A 62 5.34 -0.24 -2.37
N LEU A 63 5.07 0.37 -1.22
CA LEU A 63 5.06 -0.34 0.06
C LEU A 63 3.95 -1.40 0.11
N GLY A 64 2.79 -1.09 -0.46
CA GLY A 64 1.69 -2.04 -0.58
C GLY A 64 2.04 -3.21 -1.51
N ILE A 65 2.73 -2.95 -2.60
CA ILE A 65 3.20 -3.97 -3.54
C ILE A 65 4.20 -4.89 -2.85
N PHE A 66 5.13 -4.35 -2.07
CA PHE A 66 6.08 -5.18 -1.31
C PHE A 66 5.36 -6.06 -0.29
N SER A 67 4.34 -5.54 0.37
CA SER A 67 3.53 -6.34 1.30
C SER A 67 2.82 -7.48 0.58
N PHE A 68 2.28 -7.22 -0.60
CA PHE A 68 1.64 -8.22 -1.43
C PHE A 68 2.63 -9.30 -1.87
N LEU A 69 3.84 -8.90 -2.27
CA LEU A 69 4.90 -9.83 -2.62
C LEU A 69 5.24 -10.75 -1.46
N VAL A 70 5.39 -10.21 -0.25
CA VAL A 70 5.66 -11.02 0.95
C VAL A 70 4.53 -12.02 1.18
N ALA A 71 3.27 -11.58 1.03
CA ALA A 71 2.13 -12.48 1.19
C ALA A 71 2.19 -13.63 0.18
N LEU A 72 2.50 -13.36 -1.08
CA LEU A 72 2.64 -14.40 -2.10
C LEU A 72 3.78 -15.36 -1.82
N LEU A 73 4.92 -14.84 -1.37
CA LEU A 73 6.06 -15.67 -1.00
C LEU A 73 5.70 -16.62 0.14
N LEU A 74 4.99 -16.15 1.14
CA LEU A 74 4.57 -16.98 2.26
C LEU A 74 3.53 -18.02 1.86
N MET A 75 2.68 -17.72 0.88
CA MET A 75 1.65 -18.65 0.44
C MET A 75 2.18 -19.72 -0.51
N PHE A 76 3.13 -19.39 -1.38
CA PHE A 76 3.52 -20.26 -2.48
C PHE A 76 4.98 -20.72 -2.45
N ALA A 77 5.87 -20.01 -1.78
CA ALA A 77 7.30 -20.31 -1.76
C ALA A 77 7.80 -20.96 -0.45
N VAL A 78 6.93 -21.06 0.54
CA VAL A 78 7.28 -21.65 1.87
C VAL A 78 6.57 -22.97 2.14
#